data_97c815fbfa1e94155cfbaedcbef4b9f0
#
_entry.id   97c815fbfa1e94155cfbaedcbef4b9f0
#
_cell.length_a   1.000
_cell.length_b   1.000
_cell.length_c   1.000
_cell.angle_alpha   90.00
_cell.angle_beta   90.00
_cell.angle_gamma   90.00
#
_symmetry.space_group_name_H-M   'P 1'
#
loop_
_entity.id
_entity.type
_entity.pdbx_description
1 polymer ?
#
loop_
_entity_poly.entity_id
_entity_poly.type
_entity_poly.pdbx_seq_one_letter_code
_entity_poly.pdbx_strand_id
1 'polypeptide(L)'
;MANKINYQKLMEDLIKENCMDNDCTPRLLLHSCCGPCSTYCIQTLSEYFKVTVFYSNPNIYPPEEYHMRAQEQKRFIDEFPVKNQVDFVEGVYDTERFYDMARGMEAVPEGGERCFKCYRLRLEESAQYAREHGFDFFTTTLSISPLKNAEKLNEIGKDLESQYGVRYLFSDFKKKEGYRKSTEISKQYDMYRQYYCGCVFSKEQRDREIAARG
;
A
#
# COMPACT_ATOMS: atom_id res chain seq x y z
N MET A 1 -19.69 22.56 -8.26
CA MET A 1 -18.55 21.87 -7.59
C MET A 1 -18.83 20.37 -7.65
N ALA A 2 -17.96 19.58 -8.27
CA ALA A 2 -18.15 18.13 -8.30
C ALA A 2 -18.07 17.59 -6.86
N ASN A 3 -19.03 16.74 -6.48
CA ASN A 3 -19.02 16.11 -5.15
C ASN A 3 -17.77 15.25 -5.03
N LYS A 4 -16.94 15.53 -4.03
CA LYS A 4 -15.72 14.75 -3.74
C LYS A 4 -16.11 13.31 -3.41
N ILE A 5 -15.55 12.35 -4.15
CA ILE A 5 -15.83 10.92 -3.96
C ILE A 5 -15.39 10.48 -2.55
N ASN A 6 -16.27 9.79 -1.85
CA ASN A 6 -15.97 9.20 -0.55
C ASN A 6 -15.52 7.74 -0.72
N TYR A 7 -14.22 7.54 -0.95
CA TYR A 7 -13.64 6.22 -1.17
C TYR A 7 -13.77 5.28 0.03
N GLN A 8 -13.83 5.81 1.25
CA GLN A 8 -14.10 5.00 2.44
C GLN A 8 -15.50 4.38 2.40
N LYS A 9 -16.50 5.17 1.99
CA LYS A 9 -17.87 4.66 1.82
C LYS A 9 -17.94 3.63 0.70
N LEU A 10 -17.27 3.89 -0.44
CA LEU A 10 -17.22 2.91 -1.54
C LEU A 10 -16.61 1.58 -1.09
N MET A 11 -15.55 1.61 -0.28
CA MET A 11 -14.98 0.40 0.29
C MET A 11 -16.00 -0.37 1.14
N GLU A 12 -16.71 0.33 2.03
CA GLU A 12 -17.70 -0.28 2.91
C GLU A 12 -18.88 -0.88 2.15
N ASP A 13 -19.34 -0.19 1.11
CA ASP A 13 -20.42 -0.67 0.23
C ASP A 13 -19.97 -1.95 -0.52
N LEU A 14 -18.75 -1.96 -1.09
CA LEU A 14 -18.18 -3.13 -1.75
C LEU A 14 -18.00 -4.33 -0.81
N ILE A 15 -17.53 -4.09 0.42
CA ILE A 15 -17.40 -5.14 1.44
C ILE A 15 -18.78 -5.72 1.77
N LYS A 16 -19.76 -4.86 1.98
CA LYS A 16 -21.13 -5.30 2.29
C LYS A 16 -21.71 -6.17 1.18
N GLU A 17 -21.55 -5.76 -0.07
CA GLU A 17 -22.09 -6.48 -1.23
C GLU A 17 -21.42 -7.84 -1.47
N ASN A 18 -20.13 -7.98 -1.13
CA ASN A 18 -19.34 -9.14 -1.57
C ASN A 18 -18.89 -10.06 -0.43
N CYS A 19 -18.94 -9.62 0.82
CA CYS A 19 -18.37 -10.38 1.94
C CYS A 19 -19.36 -10.73 3.04
N MET A 20 -20.56 -10.13 3.09
CA MET A 20 -21.49 -10.34 4.21
C MET A 20 -22.51 -11.46 3.97
N ASP A 21 -22.86 -11.72 2.72
CA ASP A 21 -23.93 -12.66 2.38
C ASP A 21 -23.45 -13.90 1.59
N ASN A 22 -22.14 -14.10 1.47
CA ASN A 22 -21.56 -15.19 0.69
C ASN A 22 -20.95 -16.28 1.59
N ASP A 23 -21.20 -17.54 1.26
CA ASP A 23 -20.61 -18.73 1.91
C ASP A 23 -19.08 -18.81 1.72
N CYS A 24 -18.50 -17.97 0.87
CA CYS A 24 -17.08 -17.97 0.54
C CYS A 24 -16.44 -16.61 0.87
N THR A 25 -15.36 -16.63 1.65
CA THR A 25 -14.55 -15.44 1.96
C THR A 25 -13.67 -15.07 0.77
N PRO A 26 -13.85 -13.88 0.14
CA PRO A 26 -13.08 -13.48 -1.03
C PRO A 26 -11.57 -13.35 -0.74
N ARG A 27 -10.76 -13.51 -1.79
CA ARG A 27 -9.30 -13.34 -1.75
C ARG A 27 -8.92 -11.92 -2.15
N LEU A 28 -8.13 -11.26 -1.30
CA LEU A 28 -7.67 -9.90 -1.53
C LEU A 28 -6.15 -9.83 -1.56
N LEU A 29 -5.58 -9.25 -2.63
CA LEU A 29 -4.17 -8.89 -2.69
C LEU A 29 -3.98 -7.46 -2.16
N LEU A 30 -3.24 -7.33 -1.05
CA LEU A 30 -2.95 -6.05 -0.40
C LEU A 30 -1.50 -5.63 -0.67
N HIS A 31 -1.29 -4.72 -1.63
CA HIS A 31 0.04 -4.13 -1.82
C HIS A 31 0.48 -3.36 -0.57
N SER A 32 1.67 -3.65 -0.06
CA SER A 32 2.26 -2.99 1.12
C SER A 32 3.68 -2.51 0.87
N CYS A 33 4.03 -1.36 1.45
CA CYS A 33 5.39 -0.79 1.38
C CYS A 33 6.13 -0.79 2.72
N CYS A 34 5.44 -0.99 3.83
CA CYS A 34 6.05 -1.03 5.15
C CYS A 34 5.06 -1.58 6.19
N GLY A 35 5.60 -2.23 7.20
CA GLY A 35 4.83 -2.79 8.31
C GLY A 35 3.90 -1.79 8.99
N PRO A 36 4.40 -0.63 9.49
CA PRO A 36 3.56 0.33 10.21
C PRO A 36 2.31 0.78 9.45
N CYS A 37 2.41 1.00 8.13
CA CYS A 37 1.27 1.42 7.31
C CYS A 37 0.27 0.29 7.07
N SER A 38 0.69 -0.96 7.12
CA SER A 38 -0.17 -2.12 6.85
C SER A 38 -1.00 -2.56 8.06
N THR A 39 -0.60 -2.22 9.28
CA THR A 39 -1.20 -2.74 10.51
C THR A 39 -2.72 -2.58 10.57
N TYR A 40 -3.21 -1.34 10.46
CA TYR A 40 -4.64 -1.05 10.47
C TYR A 40 -5.35 -1.58 9.21
N CYS A 41 -4.67 -1.59 8.07
CA CYS A 41 -5.24 -2.16 6.84
C CYS A 41 -5.46 -3.67 6.99
N ILE A 42 -4.47 -4.40 7.52
CA ILE A 42 -4.58 -5.83 7.82
C ILE A 42 -5.69 -6.09 8.84
N GLN A 43 -5.70 -5.37 9.97
CA GLN A 43 -6.73 -5.49 10.99
C GLN A 43 -8.14 -5.34 10.40
N THR A 44 -8.33 -4.32 9.55
CA THR A 44 -9.65 -4.02 8.97
C THR A 44 -10.05 -5.03 7.90
N LEU A 45 -9.13 -5.38 7.01
CA LEU A 45 -9.45 -6.20 5.83
C LEU A 45 -9.54 -7.69 6.15
N SER A 46 -8.76 -8.18 7.12
CA SER A 46 -8.83 -9.59 7.55
C SER A 46 -10.16 -9.96 8.22
N GLU A 47 -10.99 -8.99 8.61
CA GLU A 47 -12.36 -9.27 9.06
C GLU A 47 -13.26 -9.84 7.95
N TYR A 48 -12.96 -9.49 6.68
CA TYR A 48 -13.83 -9.74 5.53
C TYR A 48 -13.20 -10.57 4.42
N PHE A 49 -11.86 -10.61 4.34
CA PHE A 49 -11.10 -11.21 3.25
C PHE A 49 -10.06 -12.21 3.75
N LYS A 50 -9.72 -13.18 2.90
CA LYS A 50 -8.45 -13.87 2.97
C LYS A 50 -7.41 -12.96 2.31
N VAL A 51 -6.54 -12.34 3.12
CA VAL A 51 -5.61 -11.31 2.66
C VAL A 51 -4.27 -11.94 2.32
N THR A 52 -3.71 -11.60 1.17
CA THR A 52 -2.30 -11.82 0.88
C THR A 52 -1.62 -10.47 0.78
N VAL A 53 -0.68 -10.20 1.67
CA VAL A 53 0.16 -8.99 1.63
C VAL A 53 1.21 -9.18 0.54
N PHE A 54 1.15 -8.35 -0.48
CA PHE A 54 2.10 -8.34 -1.58
C PHE A 54 3.12 -7.21 -1.39
N TYR A 55 4.36 -7.61 -1.08
CA TYR A 55 5.45 -6.68 -0.83
C TYR A 55 6.30 -6.53 -2.10
N SER A 56 5.87 -5.63 -3.00
CA SER A 56 6.59 -5.27 -4.21
C SER A 56 6.92 -3.78 -4.21
N ASN A 57 8.21 -3.44 -4.03
CA ASN A 57 8.67 -2.09 -3.78
C ASN A 57 10.02 -1.81 -4.46
N PRO A 58 10.08 -1.74 -5.80
CA PRO A 58 11.33 -1.51 -6.53
C PRO A 58 11.95 -0.14 -6.25
N ASN A 59 11.19 0.76 -5.63
CA ASN A 59 11.63 2.10 -5.27
C ASN A 59 12.43 2.19 -3.98
N ILE A 60 12.40 1.19 -3.11
CA ILE A 60 13.04 1.30 -1.80
C ILE A 60 14.56 1.25 -1.94
N TYR A 61 15.24 2.21 -1.31
CA TYR A 61 16.68 2.39 -1.30
C TYR A 61 17.15 2.77 0.12
N PRO A 62 18.28 2.25 0.60
CA PRO A 62 19.11 1.23 -0.06
C PRO A 62 18.49 -0.19 0.01
N PRO A 63 19.10 -1.22 -0.62
CA PRO A 63 18.59 -2.60 -0.59
C PRO A 63 18.40 -3.16 0.83
N GLU A 64 19.26 -2.79 1.76
CA GLU A 64 19.16 -3.22 3.17
C GLU A 64 17.86 -2.72 3.81
N GLU A 65 17.43 -1.51 3.47
CA GLU A 65 16.15 -0.95 3.92
C GLU A 65 14.95 -1.73 3.34
N TYR A 66 15.05 -2.18 2.08
CA TYR A 66 14.02 -3.03 1.48
C TYR A 66 13.86 -4.33 2.26
N HIS A 67 14.96 -5.05 2.49
CA HIS A 67 14.95 -6.33 3.21
C HIS A 67 14.50 -6.18 4.67
N MET A 68 14.96 -5.15 5.35
CA MET A 68 14.55 -4.86 6.73
C MET A 68 13.03 -4.61 6.82
N ARG A 69 12.45 -3.85 5.89
CA ARG A 69 10.99 -3.61 5.86
C ARG A 69 10.20 -4.86 5.51
N ALA A 70 10.73 -5.72 4.62
CA ALA A 70 10.09 -6.99 4.26
C ALA A 70 10.04 -7.94 5.45
N GLN A 71 11.17 -8.10 6.16
CA GLN A 71 11.26 -8.92 7.37
C GLN A 71 10.33 -8.41 8.48
N GLU A 72 10.31 -7.10 8.71
CA GLU A 72 9.44 -6.48 9.71
C GLU A 72 7.95 -6.66 9.37
N GLN A 73 7.60 -6.56 8.09
CA GLN A 73 6.24 -6.82 7.62
C GLN A 73 5.83 -8.27 7.89
N LYS A 74 6.70 -9.21 7.58
CA LYS A 74 6.47 -10.65 7.81
C LYS A 74 6.33 -10.94 9.30
N ARG A 75 7.27 -10.46 10.14
CA ARG A 75 7.20 -10.61 11.60
C ARG A 75 5.84 -10.14 12.15
N PHE A 76 5.39 -8.95 11.73
CA PHE A 76 4.10 -8.43 12.17
C PHE A 76 2.93 -9.35 11.77
N ILE A 77 2.93 -9.88 10.56
CA ILE A 77 1.88 -10.79 10.09
C ILE A 77 1.85 -12.07 10.93
N ASP A 78 3.02 -12.62 11.25
CA ASP A 78 3.15 -13.85 12.04
C ASP A 78 2.69 -13.66 13.50
N GLU A 79 2.84 -12.45 14.06
CA GLU A 79 2.50 -12.13 15.45
C GLU A 79 1.08 -11.56 15.65
N PHE A 80 0.50 -10.95 14.61
CA PHE A 80 -0.73 -10.19 14.74
C PHE A 80 -1.98 -11.10 14.69
N PRO A 81 -2.86 -11.07 15.70
CA PRO A 81 -4.07 -11.88 15.68
C PRO A 81 -5.06 -11.38 14.64
N VAL A 82 -5.50 -12.25 13.77
CA VAL A 82 -6.44 -11.98 12.68
C VAL A 82 -7.59 -12.96 12.67
N LYS A 83 -8.74 -12.53 12.13
CA LYS A 83 -9.91 -13.41 12.00
C LYS A 83 -9.75 -14.38 10.82
N ASN A 84 -9.44 -13.86 9.64
CA ASN A 84 -9.13 -14.66 8.47
C ASN A 84 -7.62 -14.64 8.23
N GLN A 85 -7.11 -15.73 7.64
CA GLN A 85 -5.69 -15.89 7.35
C GLN A 85 -5.13 -14.72 6.57
N VAL A 86 -3.90 -14.31 6.94
CA VAL A 86 -3.11 -13.31 6.23
C VAL A 86 -1.80 -13.97 5.80
N ASP A 87 -1.58 -14.04 4.50
CA ASP A 87 -0.36 -14.56 3.89
C ASP A 87 0.58 -13.41 3.48
N PHE A 88 1.86 -13.73 3.27
CA PHE A 88 2.88 -12.80 2.81
C PHE A 88 3.55 -13.33 1.55
N VAL A 89 3.63 -12.48 0.53
CA VAL A 89 4.37 -12.75 -0.70
C VAL A 89 5.26 -11.56 -1.02
N GLU A 90 6.53 -11.84 -1.25
CA GLU A 90 7.51 -10.85 -1.69
C GLU A 90 7.59 -10.85 -3.21
N GLY A 91 7.42 -9.67 -3.82
CA GLY A 91 7.60 -9.45 -5.25
C GLY A 91 9.07 -9.35 -5.64
N VAL A 92 9.32 -9.21 -6.94
CA VAL A 92 10.68 -9.03 -7.45
C VAL A 92 11.20 -7.65 -7.09
N TYR A 93 12.39 -7.58 -6.49
CA TYR A 93 13.06 -6.31 -6.19
C TYR A 93 13.89 -5.84 -7.40
N ASP A 94 13.20 -5.34 -8.42
CA ASP A 94 13.79 -4.81 -9.64
C ASP A 94 13.84 -3.28 -9.61
N THR A 95 14.95 -2.75 -9.11
CA THR A 95 15.15 -1.29 -8.98
C THR A 95 15.34 -0.59 -10.31
N GLU A 96 15.78 -1.28 -11.36
CA GLU A 96 16.01 -0.66 -12.69
C GLU A 96 14.70 -0.12 -13.24
N ARG A 97 13.60 -0.85 -13.11
CA ARG A 97 12.27 -0.39 -13.53
C ARG A 97 11.84 0.91 -12.84
N PHE A 98 12.19 1.07 -11.56
CA PHE A 98 11.91 2.32 -10.85
C PHE A 98 12.76 3.47 -11.35
N TYR A 99 14.07 3.27 -11.57
CA TYR A 99 14.95 4.32 -12.04
C TYR A 99 14.63 4.72 -13.48
N ASP A 100 14.29 3.78 -14.35
CA ASP A 100 13.86 4.07 -15.73
C ASP A 100 12.57 4.91 -15.73
N MET A 101 11.59 4.56 -14.90
CA MET A 101 10.36 5.35 -14.73
C MET A 101 10.64 6.76 -14.19
N ALA A 102 11.62 6.92 -13.30
CA ALA A 102 11.95 8.19 -12.65
C ALA A 102 12.86 9.10 -13.47
N ARG A 103 13.43 8.62 -14.58
CA ARG A 103 14.37 9.35 -15.43
C ARG A 103 13.79 10.67 -15.91
N GLY A 104 14.54 11.77 -15.69
CA GLY A 104 14.11 13.13 -16.00
C GLY A 104 13.13 13.75 -15.00
N MET A 105 12.83 13.05 -13.91
CA MET A 105 11.95 13.54 -12.84
C MET A 105 12.63 13.57 -11.47
N GLU A 106 13.95 13.53 -11.42
CA GLU A 106 14.75 13.47 -10.19
C GLU A 106 14.49 14.69 -9.30
N ALA A 107 14.34 15.87 -9.91
CA ALA A 107 14.07 17.14 -9.22
C ALA A 107 12.60 17.34 -8.81
N VAL A 108 11.68 16.47 -9.24
CA VAL A 108 10.26 16.58 -8.86
C VAL A 108 10.12 16.30 -7.36
N PRO A 109 9.48 17.18 -6.57
CA PRO A 109 9.34 16.99 -5.12
C PRO A 109 8.48 15.76 -4.77
N GLU A 110 8.61 15.29 -3.52
CA GLU A 110 7.74 14.23 -3.01
C GLU A 110 6.26 14.67 -3.09
N GLY A 111 5.39 13.75 -3.52
CA GLY A 111 3.97 14.01 -3.76
C GLY A 111 3.64 14.49 -5.18
N GLY A 112 4.65 14.80 -6.01
CA GLY A 112 4.48 15.22 -7.40
C GLY A 112 4.33 14.06 -8.40
N GLU A 113 4.50 14.35 -9.70
CA GLU A 113 4.24 13.42 -10.80
C GLU A 113 5.09 12.14 -10.72
N ARG A 114 6.37 12.24 -10.33
CA ARG A 114 7.21 11.07 -10.11
C ARG A 114 6.56 10.09 -9.14
N CYS A 115 5.95 10.58 -8.04
CA CYS A 115 5.26 9.74 -7.09
C CYS A 115 4.02 9.09 -7.69
N PHE A 116 3.28 9.78 -8.55
CA PHE A 116 2.10 9.22 -9.22
C PHE A 116 2.47 8.09 -10.17
N LYS A 117 3.56 8.24 -10.92
CA LYS A 117 4.10 7.16 -11.76
C LYS A 117 4.62 5.98 -10.92
N CYS A 118 5.25 6.26 -9.76
CA CYS A 118 5.66 5.23 -8.81
C CYS A 118 4.46 4.46 -8.24
N TYR A 119 3.32 5.13 -7.96
CA TYR A 119 2.10 4.43 -7.54
C TYR A 119 1.60 3.50 -8.63
N ARG A 120 1.57 3.98 -9.89
CA ARG A 120 1.14 3.16 -11.03
C ARG A 120 2.02 1.94 -11.23
N LEU A 121 3.34 2.12 -11.24
CA LEU A 121 4.30 1.01 -11.38
C LEU A 121 4.03 -0.13 -10.38
N ARG A 122 3.82 0.22 -9.12
CA ARG A 122 3.62 -0.74 -8.03
C ARG A 122 2.23 -1.37 -8.03
N LEU A 123 1.19 -0.57 -8.31
CA LEU A 123 -0.18 -1.06 -8.41
C LEU A 123 -0.41 -1.92 -9.65
N GLU A 124 0.27 -1.62 -10.74
CA GLU A 124 0.21 -2.41 -11.98
C GLU A 124 0.79 -3.81 -11.76
N GLU A 125 1.94 -3.92 -11.10
CA GLU A 125 2.52 -5.20 -10.71
C GLU A 125 1.58 -5.98 -9.77
N SER A 126 0.91 -5.27 -8.85
CA SER A 126 -0.08 -5.88 -7.97
C SER A 126 -1.32 -6.37 -8.73
N ALA A 127 -1.82 -5.61 -9.68
CA ALA A 127 -2.98 -6.00 -10.51
C ALA A 127 -2.64 -7.21 -11.40
N GLN A 128 -1.45 -7.22 -12.00
CA GLN A 128 -0.96 -8.33 -12.79
C GLN A 128 -0.85 -9.60 -11.95
N TYR A 129 -0.18 -9.52 -10.80
CA TYR A 129 -0.05 -10.64 -9.87
C TYR A 129 -1.41 -11.16 -9.39
N ALA A 130 -2.33 -10.24 -9.07
CA ALA A 130 -3.68 -10.61 -8.65
C ALA A 130 -4.43 -11.39 -9.72
N ARG A 131 -4.33 -10.97 -10.98
CA ARG A 131 -4.92 -11.68 -12.13
C ARG A 131 -4.32 -13.07 -12.30
N GLU A 132 -3.00 -13.17 -12.31
CA GLU A 132 -2.29 -14.44 -12.57
C GLU A 132 -2.55 -15.50 -11.49
N HIS A 133 -2.84 -15.05 -10.25
CA HIS A 133 -3.06 -15.93 -9.09
C HIS A 133 -4.52 -16.04 -8.65
N GLY A 134 -5.46 -15.51 -9.43
CA GLY A 134 -6.91 -15.65 -9.22
C GLY A 134 -7.41 -14.99 -7.94
N PHE A 135 -6.95 -13.76 -7.64
CA PHE A 135 -7.53 -12.94 -6.58
C PHE A 135 -8.82 -12.27 -7.07
N ASP A 136 -9.78 -12.13 -6.16
CA ASP A 136 -11.05 -11.45 -6.45
C ASP A 136 -10.86 -9.93 -6.45
N PHE A 137 -9.97 -9.44 -5.58
CA PHE A 137 -9.69 -8.02 -5.38
C PHE A 137 -8.21 -7.73 -5.23
N PHE A 138 -7.82 -6.49 -5.55
CA PHE A 138 -6.53 -5.92 -5.14
C PHE A 138 -6.71 -4.51 -4.59
N THR A 139 -5.80 -4.07 -3.71
CA THR A 139 -5.75 -2.72 -3.14
C THR A 139 -4.36 -2.39 -2.61
N THR A 140 -4.22 -1.23 -1.94
CA THR A 140 -2.93 -0.79 -1.41
C THR A 140 -3.04 -0.14 -0.03
N THR A 141 -2.03 -0.35 0.81
CA THR A 141 -1.87 0.38 2.08
C THR A 141 -1.45 1.84 1.89
N LEU A 142 -1.06 2.25 0.68
CA LEU A 142 -0.56 3.61 0.43
C LEU A 142 -1.57 4.70 0.81
N SER A 143 -2.86 4.43 0.68
CA SER A 143 -3.93 5.40 0.97
C SER A 143 -4.03 5.78 2.46
N ILE A 144 -3.36 5.07 3.37
CA ILE A 144 -3.35 5.40 4.81
C ILE A 144 -2.41 6.57 5.13
N SER A 145 -1.37 6.78 4.33
CA SER A 145 -0.40 7.83 4.59
C SER A 145 -0.99 9.23 4.32
N PRO A 146 -0.87 10.19 5.25
CA PRO A 146 -1.30 11.56 5.03
C PRO A 146 -0.51 12.26 3.91
N LEU A 147 0.69 11.78 3.60
CA LEU A 147 1.56 12.34 2.55
C LEU A 147 1.22 11.81 1.15
N LYS A 148 0.25 10.91 1.02
CA LYS A 148 -0.11 10.30 -0.26
C LYS A 148 -1.50 10.69 -0.72
N ASN A 149 -1.62 10.93 -2.03
CA ASN A 149 -2.87 11.32 -2.67
C ASN A 149 -3.78 10.09 -2.87
N ALA A 150 -4.79 9.93 -2.00
CA ALA A 150 -5.72 8.81 -2.07
C ALA A 150 -6.60 8.85 -3.33
N GLU A 151 -6.97 10.04 -3.81
CA GLU A 151 -7.75 10.20 -5.04
C GLU A 151 -6.96 9.63 -6.23
N LYS A 152 -5.68 10.03 -6.37
CA LYS A 152 -4.80 9.53 -7.44
C LYS A 152 -4.56 8.02 -7.37
N LEU A 153 -4.43 7.46 -6.16
CA LEU A 153 -4.31 6.00 -5.98
C LEU A 153 -5.57 5.27 -6.46
N ASN A 154 -6.76 5.80 -6.14
CA ASN A 154 -8.02 5.19 -6.54
C ASN A 154 -8.31 5.36 -8.05
N GLU A 155 -7.93 6.47 -8.67
CA GLU A 155 -7.97 6.65 -10.12
C GLU A 155 -7.11 5.58 -10.83
N ILE A 156 -5.85 5.42 -10.39
CA ILE A 156 -4.93 4.42 -10.94
C ILE A 156 -5.50 3.02 -10.73
N GLY A 157 -6.01 2.70 -9.55
CA GLY A 157 -6.61 1.40 -9.26
C GLY A 157 -7.79 1.08 -10.17
N LYS A 158 -8.66 2.06 -10.44
CA LYS A 158 -9.78 1.91 -11.36
C LYS A 158 -9.35 1.65 -12.81
N ASP A 159 -8.32 2.37 -13.27
CA ASP A 159 -7.76 2.14 -14.61
C ASP A 159 -7.20 0.71 -14.73
N LEU A 160 -6.48 0.26 -13.71
CA LEU A 160 -5.87 -1.07 -13.69
C LEU A 160 -6.92 -2.19 -13.56
N GLU A 161 -8.00 -1.97 -12.82
CA GLU A 161 -9.16 -2.88 -12.82
C GLU A 161 -9.68 -3.10 -14.23
N SER A 162 -9.86 -2.03 -15.00
CA SER A 162 -10.32 -2.11 -16.38
C SER A 162 -9.31 -2.81 -17.31
N GLN A 163 -8.02 -2.64 -17.07
CA GLN A 163 -6.93 -3.20 -17.86
C GLN A 163 -6.70 -4.68 -17.57
N TYR A 164 -6.74 -5.09 -16.31
CA TYR A 164 -6.36 -6.44 -15.87
C TYR A 164 -7.56 -7.34 -15.52
N GLY A 165 -8.77 -6.78 -15.40
CA GLY A 165 -9.99 -7.56 -15.12
C GLY A 165 -10.08 -8.09 -13.69
N VAL A 166 -9.29 -7.56 -12.75
CA VAL A 166 -9.38 -7.83 -11.31
C VAL A 166 -9.94 -6.61 -10.61
N ARG A 167 -10.92 -6.78 -9.73
CA ARG A 167 -11.61 -5.67 -9.05
C ARG A 167 -10.66 -4.91 -8.13
N TYR A 168 -10.70 -3.58 -8.22
CA TYR A 168 -9.97 -2.71 -7.29
C TYR A 168 -10.84 -2.38 -6.08
N LEU A 169 -10.38 -2.72 -4.88
CA LEU A 169 -11.05 -2.30 -3.66
C LEU A 169 -10.65 -0.86 -3.35
N PHE A 170 -11.55 0.09 -3.67
CA PHE A 170 -11.36 1.51 -3.38
C PHE A 170 -11.11 1.74 -1.90
N SER A 171 -10.21 2.65 -1.55
CA SER A 171 -9.86 2.87 -0.15
C SER A 171 -9.37 4.29 0.13
N ASP A 172 -9.69 4.79 1.32
CA ASP A 172 -9.01 5.91 1.96
C ASP A 172 -8.81 5.57 3.44
N PHE A 173 -7.82 4.73 3.71
CA PHE A 173 -7.52 4.24 5.06
C PHE A 173 -7.11 5.33 6.06
N LYS A 174 -6.91 6.59 5.63
CA LYS A 174 -6.77 7.74 6.54
C LYS A 174 -8.05 8.03 7.30
N LYS A 175 -9.20 7.75 6.70
CA LYS A 175 -10.51 7.97 7.31
C LYS A 175 -10.68 7.10 8.55
N LYS A 176 -11.68 7.45 9.39
CA LYS A 176 -11.96 6.75 10.66
C LYS A 176 -10.73 6.63 11.56
N GLU A 177 -9.87 7.65 11.53
CA GLU A 177 -8.62 7.72 12.31
C GLU A 177 -7.60 6.61 11.97
N GLY A 178 -7.69 6.03 10.78
CA GLY A 178 -6.88 4.86 10.43
C GLY A 178 -5.38 5.10 10.54
N TYR A 179 -4.87 6.28 10.18
CA TYR A 179 -3.45 6.62 10.38
C TYR A 179 -3.05 6.64 11.86
N ARG A 180 -3.90 7.19 12.75
CA ARG A 180 -3.67 7.18 14.21
C ARG A 180 -3.65 5.75 14.74
N LYS A 181 -4.65 4.95 14.36
CA LYS A 181 -4.73 3.54 14.77
C LYS A 181 -3.52 2.73 14.28
N SER A 182 -3.08 2.94 13.03
CA SER A 182 -1.86 2.27 12.54
C SER A 182 -0.61 2.66 13.32
N THR A 183 -0.55 3.91 13.80
CA THR A 183 0.55 4.37 14.64
C THR A 183 0.50 3.72 16.03
N GLU A 184 -0.68 3.58 16.62
CA GLU A 184 -0.89 2.92 17.92
C GLU A 184 -0.54 1.43 17.84
N ILE A 185 -1.04 0.71 16.83
CA ILE A 185 -0.72 -0.70 16.63
C ILE A 185 0.78 -0.89 16.40
N SER A 186 1.41 -0.09 15.53
CA SER A 186 2.83 -0.22 15.26
C SER A 186 3.73 0.05 16.49
N LYS A 187 3.29 0.91 17.41
CA LYS A 187 3.97 1.11 18.71
C LYS A 187 3.79 -0.09 19.63
N GLN A 188 2.60 -0.67 19.68
CA GLN A 188 2.28 -1.84 20.50
C GLN A 188 3.15 -3.05 20.12
N TYR A 189 3.47 -3.19 18.83
CA TYR A 189 4.31 -4.27 18.30
C TYR A 189 5.77 -3.87 18.10
N ASP A 190 6.19 -2.73 18.67
CA ASP A 190 7.56 -2.18 18.59
C ASP A 190 8.14 -2.21 17.18
N MET A 191 7.33 -1.75 16.19
CA MET A 191 7.68 -1.85 14.79
C MET A 191 8.67 -0.79 14.36
N TYR A 192 9.64 -1.18 13.55
CA TYR A 192 10.54 -0.26 12.86
C TYR A 192 9.75 0.77 12.04
N ARG A 193 10.02 2.05 12.27
CA ARG A 193 9.40 3.16 11.54
C ARG A 193 10.45 3.97 10.78
N GLN A 194 10.37 3.90 9.47
CA GLN A 194 11.20 4.68 8.58
C GLN A 194 10.83 6.17 8.61
N TYR A 195 11.81 7.05 8.36
CA TYR A 195 11.62 8.50 8.33
C TYR A 195 11.39 9.08 6.93
N TYR A 196 11.48 8.26 5.87
CA TYR A 196 11.28 8.64 4.48
C TYR A 196 10.37 7.64 3.74
N CYS A 197 9.84 8.03 2.58
CA CYS A 197 8.90 7.21 1.81
C CYS A 197 9.50 5.86 1.38
N GLY A 198 10.78 5.85 1.00
CA GLY A 198 11.53 4.66 0.57
C GLY A 198 12.48 4.93 -0.58
N CYS A 199 12.16 5.78 -1.55
CA CYS A 199 13.03 6.03 -2.68
C CYS A 199 14.21 6.93 -2.31
N VAL A 200 15.29 6.84 -3.10
CA VAL A 200 16.50 7.65 -2.94
C VAL A 200 16.17 9.14 -2.89
N PHE A 201 15.28 9.62 -3.76
CA PHE A 201 14.91 11.04 -3.83
C PHE A 201 14.21 11.55 -2.57
N SER A 202 13.33 10.72 -1.96
CA SER A 202 12.67 11.10 -0.72
C SER A 202 13.65 11.03 0.47
N LYS A 203 14.61 10.10 0.43
CA LYS A 203 15.68 10.03 1.43
C LYS A 203 16.54 11.28 1.39
N GLU A 204 17.08 11.64 0.23
CA GLU A 204 17.89 12.84 0.05
C GLU A 204 17.15 14.14 0.44
N GLN A 205 15.84 14.22 0.11
CA GLN A 205 15.04 15.36 0.51
C GLN A 205 14.94 15.45 2.04
N ARG A 206 14.67 14.34 2.72
CA ARG A 206 14.58 14.29 4.19
C ARG A 206 15.92 14.55 4.86
N ASP A 207 17.00 13.99 4.33
CA ASP A 207 18.34 14.21 4.88
C ASP A 207 18.71 15.70 4.81
N ARG A 208 18.39 16.41 3.70
CA ARG A 208 18.56 17.88 3.59
C ARG A 208 17.67 18.65 4.57
N GLU A 209 16.42 18.24 4.75
CA GLU A 209 15.49 18.89 5.72
C GLU A 209 15.98 18.72 7.17
N ILE A 210 16.54 17.58 7.52
CA ILE A 210 17.12 17.31 8.85
C ILE A 210 18.38 18.17 9.06
N ALA A 211 19.28 18.18 8.08
CA ALA A 211 20.51 18.98 8.15
C ALA A 211 20.25 20.50 8.26
N ALA A 212 19.16 20.98 7.68
CA ALA A 212 18.78 22.40 7.75
C ALA A 212 18.14 22.81 9.11
N ARG A 213 17.80 21.86 9.97
CA ARG A 213 17.17 22.10 11.29
C ARG A 213 18.14 22.00 12.47
N GLY A 214 19.32 21.41 12.24
CA GLY A 214 20.41 21.30 13.23
C GLY A 214 21.38 22.45 13.09
#